data_30ad1fa287ca623ae1e392bccdbd7498
#
_entry.id   30ad1fa287ca623ae1e392bccdbd7498
#
_cell.length_a   1.000
_cell.length_b   1.000
_cell.length_c   1.000
_cell.angle_alpha   90.00
_cell.angle_beta   90.00
_cell.angle_gamma   90.00
#
_symmetry.space_group_name_H-M   'P 1'
#
loop_
_entity.id
_entity.type
_entity.pdbx_description
1 polymer ?
#
loop_
_entity_poly.entity_id
_entity_poly.type
_entity_poly.pdbx_seq_one_letter_code
_entity_poly.pdbx_strand_id
1 'polypeptide(L)'
;MITNISIFDMDGTIVDSSHRQATLPDGTLNLDAWIENATPEKIFKDKVLPLAEQIRKRHKAGDYTMICTARVMSEADYEFLMNEGINPDKIISRPLGNTEPDGQLKAKQLKSLFNLKQFKKATKIMFDDAASVRSALRKIGIATIHPSKVK
;
A
#
# COMPACT_ATOMS: atom_id res chain seq x y z
N MET A 1 -12.79 17.32 -10.75
CA MET A 1 -13.38 16.73 -9.53
C MET A 1 -12.97 15.27 -9.41
N ILE A 2 -12.53 14.85 -8.22
CA ILE A 2 -12.16 13.46 -7.95
C ILE A 2 -13.44 12.67 -7.65
N THR A 3 -13.75 11.68 -8.48
CA THR A 3 -14.95 10.85 -8.33
C THR A 3 -14.67 9.46 -7.83
N ASN A 4 -13.52 8.88 -8.23
CA ASN A 4 -13.10 7.54 -7.82
C ASN A 4 -11.67 7.56 -7.34
N ILE A 5 -11.41 6.90 -6.21
CA ILE A 5 -10.08 6.76 -5.63
C ILE A 5 -9.75 5.27 -5.56
N SER A 6 -8.65 4.89 -6.20
CA SER A 6 -8.11 3.53 -6.15
C SER A 6 -6.86 3.52 -5.30
N ILE A 7 -6.85 2.72 -4.24
CA ILE A 7 -5.78 2.66 -3.25
C ILE A 7 -5.16 1.27 -3.26
N PHE A 8 -3.84 1.21 -3.29
CA PHE A 8 -3.09 -0.04 -3.37
C PHE A 8 -2.15 -0.17 -2.17
N ASP A 9 -2.22 -1.31 -1.50
CA ASP A 9 -1.16 -1.75 -0.62
C ASP A 9 0.09 -2.05 -1.46
N MET A 10 1.24 -2.10 -0.84
CA MET A 10 2.51 -2.34 -1.53
C MET A 10 2.95 -3.80 -1.43
N ASP A 11 3.40 -4.23 -0.27
CA ASP A 11 3.94 -5.58 -0.06
C ASP A 11 2.86 -6.65 -0.17
N GLY A 12 3.05 -7.61 -1.08
CA GLY A 12 2.10 -8.68 -1.33
C GLY A 12 0.92 -8.29 -2.23
N THR A 13 0.84 -7.03 -2.65
CA THR A 13 -0.22 -6.51 -3.52
C THR A 13 0.32 -6.06 -4.87
N ILE A 14 1.23 -5.09 -4.89
CA ILE A 14 1.87 -4.63 -6.12
C ILE A 14 3.37 -4.91 -6.18
N VAL A 15 3.98 -5.27 -5.06
CA VAL A 15 5.41 -5.59 -4.94
C VAL A 15 5.60 -6.88 -4.18
N ASP A 16 6.45 -7.75 -4.69
CA ASP A 16 6.92 -8.94 -4.01
C ASP A 16 8.28 -8.65 -3.37
N SER A 17 8.28 -8.52 -2.05
CA SER A 17 9.47 -8.31 -1.22
C SER A 17 9.78 -9.55 -0.35
N SER A 18 9.20 -10.70 -0.68
CA SER A 18 9.32 -11.92 0.14
C SER A 18 10.75 -12.39 0.32
N HIS A 19 11.64 -12.10 -0.63
CA HIS A 19 13.06 -12.49 -0.56
C HIS A 19 13.81 -11.89 0.63
N ARG A 20 13.30 -10.81 1.23
CA ARG A 20 13.92 -10.12 2.36
C ARG A 20 13.06 -10.09 3.62
N GLN A 21 11.95 -10.82 3.60
CA GLN A 21 11.11 -11.00 4.78
C GLN A 21 11.54 -12.24 5.56
N ALA A 22 11.46 -12.14 6.88
CA ALA A 22 11.68 -13.27 7.78
C ALA A 22 10.51 -13.34 8.75
N THR A 23 10.15 -14.56 9.18
CA THR A 23 9.04 -14.76 10.11
C THR A 23 9.54 -15.20 11.47
N LEU A 24 8.81 -14.81 12.51
CA LEU A 24 8.99 -15.32 13.86
C LEU A 24 8.36 -16.73 13.98
N PRO A 25 8.67 -17.51 15.05
CA PRO A 25 8.09 -18.84 15.22
C PRO A 25 6.57 -18.88 15.23
N ASP A 26 5.91 -17.77 15.57
CA ASP A 26 4.44 -17.66 15.57
C ASP A 26 3.86 -17.33 14.18
N GLY A 27 4.70 -17.21 13.16
CA GLY A 27 4.29 -16.90 11.78
C GLY A 27 4.17 -15.41 11.46
N THR A 28 4.37 -14.52 12.43
CA THR A 28 4.36 -13.08 12.18
C THR A 28 5.68 -12.58 11.58
N LEU A 29 5.64 -11.42 10.95
CA LEU A 29 6.83 -10.81 10.37
C LEU A 29 7.83 -10.43 11.46
N ASN A 30 9.10 -10.81 11.26
CA ASN A 30 10.20 -10.36 12.11
C ASN A 30 10.56 -8.92 11.73
N LEU A 31 10.08 -7.96 12.51
CA LEU A 31 10.28 -6.53 12.22
C LEU A 31 11.74 -6.11 12.24
N ASP A 32 12.55 -6.66 13.16
CA ASP A 32 13.97 -6.32 13.24
C ASP A 32 14.70 -6.77 11.97
N ALA A 33 14.43 -7.99 11.51
CA ALA A 33 15.00 -8.49 10.26
C ALA A 33 14.50 -7.68 9.06
N TRP A 34 13.24 -7.28 9.06
CA TRP A 34 12.66 -6.43 8.01
C TRP A 34 13.40 -5.09 7.89
N ILE A 35 13.66 -4.45 9.02
CA ILE A 35 14.40 -3.18 9.08
C ILE A 35 15.84 -3.38 8.59
N GLU A 36 16.52 -4.42 9.07
CA GLU A 36 17.89 -4.74 8.64
C GLU A 36 17.98 -5.02 7.14
N ASN A 37 16.95 -5.64 6.57
CA ASN A 37 16.89 -6.02 5.16
C ASN A 37 16.35 -4.92 4.25
N ALA A 38 16.01 -3.75 4.79
CA ALA A 38 15.54 -2.59 4.02
C ALA A 38 16.72 -1.75 3.51
N THR A 39 17.67 -2.40 2.86
CA THR A 39 18.83 -1.73 2.22
C THR A 39 18.51 -1.44 0.76
N PRO A 40 19.14 -0.41 0.15
CA PRO A 40 18.94 -0.14 -1.27
C PRO A 40 19.19 -1.35 -2.16
N GLU A 41 20.25 -2.10 -1.92
CA GLU A 41 20.61 -3.29 -2.69
C GLU A 41 19.48 -4.33 -2.68
N LYS A 42 18.88 -4.56 -1.52
CA LYS A 42 17.81 -5.55 -1.36
C LYS A 42 16.47 -5.02 -1.90
N ILE A 43 16.18 -3.74 -1.69
CA ILE A 43 14.97 -3.11 -2.21
C ILE A 43 14.93 -3.18 -3.73
N PHE A 44 16.05 -2.92 -4.41
CA PHE A 44 16.11 -2.99 -5.87
C PHE A 44 15.95 -4.41 -6.43
N LYS A 45 16.00 -5.44 -5.58
CA LYS A 45 15.70 -6.83 -5.94
C LYS A 45 14.24 -7.21 -5.72
N ASP A 46 13.43 -6.34 -5.15
CA ASP A 46 11.98 -6.54 -5.07
C ASP A 46 11.42 -6.68 -6.49
N LYS A 47 10.32 -7.40 -6.63
CA LYS A 47 9.69 -7.65 -7.93
C LYS A 47 8.31 -7.02 -7.98
N VAL A 48 7.96 -6.47 -9.13
CA VAL A 48 6.63 -5.92 -9.36
C VAL A 48 5.65 -7.07 -9.59
N LEU A 49 4.51 -7.03 -8.91
CA LEU A 49 3.42 -7.97 -9.11
C LEU A 49 2.46 -7.48 -10.21
N PRO A 50 1.72 -8.39 -10.85
CA PRO A 50 0.85 -8.01 -11.98
C PRO A 50 -0.17 -6.92 -11.68
N LEU A 51 -0.65 -6.84 -10.44
CA LEU A 51 -1.65 -5.86 -10.04
C LEU A 51 -1.16 -4.41 -10.18
N ALA A 52 0.16 -4.18 -10.17
CA ALA A 52 0.72 -2.84 -10.34
C ALA A 52 0.27 -2.17 -11.65
N GLU A 53 -0.03 -2.95 -12.69
CA GLU A 53 -0.54 -2.44 -13.95
C GLU A 53 -1.88 -1.73 -13.79
N GLN A 54 -2.67 -2.11 -12.80
CA GLN A 54 -3.95 -1.47 -12.51
C GLN A 54 -3.79 0.01 -12.12
N ILE A 55 -2.66 0.39 -11.54
CA ILE A 55 -2.41 1.79 -11.20
C ILE A 55 -2.43 2.64 -12.47
N ARG A 56 -1.73 2.20 -13.52
CA ARG A 56 -1.70 2.91 -14.81
C ARG A 56 -3.06 2.92 -15.48
N LYS A 57 -3.75 1.77 -15.49
CA LYS A 57 -5.06 1.63 -16.13
C LYS A 57 -6.09 2.53 -15.48
N ARG A 58 -6.13 2.56 -14.16
CA ARG A 58 -7.09 3.35 -13.41
C ARG A 58 -6.77 4.84 -13.49
N HIS A 59 -5.50 5.20 -13.50
CA HIS A 59 -5.08 6.58 -13.71
C HIS A 59 -5.55 7.09 -15.08
N LYS A 60 -5.37 6.29 -16.13
CA LYS A 60 -5.85 6.63 -17.48
C LYS A 60 -7.37 6.75 -17.54
N ALA A 61 -8.08 5.97 -16.75
CA ALA A 61 -9.54 6.03 -16.66
C ALA A 61 -10.06 7.23 -15.87
N GLY A 62 -9.17 8.04 -15.30
CA GLY A 62 -9.55 9.23 -14.55
C GLY A 62 -9.62 9.06 -13.04
N ASP A 63 -9.26 7.89 -12.51
CA ASP A 63 -9.21 7.68 -11.07
C ASP A 63 -8.04 8.43 -10.44
N TYR A 64 -8.25 8.89 -9.21
CA TYR A 64 -7.16 9.30 -8.33
C TYR A 64 -6.52 8.02 -7.76
N THR A 65 -5.22 7.85 -7.96
CA THR A 65 -4.52 6.63 -7.58
C THR A 65 -3.60 6.87 -6.39
N MET A 66 -3.60 5.93 -5.45
CA MET A 66 -2.81 6.03 -4.23
C MET A 66 -2.13 4.71 -3.90
N ILE A 67 -0.97 4.81 -3.27
CA ILE A 67 -0.37 3.72 -2.51
C ILE A 67 -0.53 4.05 -1.03
N CYS A 68 -1.00 3.08 -0.24
CA CYS A 68 -1.06 3.18 1.22
C CYS A 68 -0.35 1.95 1.79
N THR A 69 0.83 2.16 2.34
CA THR A 69 1.71 1.08 2.79
C THR A 69 2.04 1.19 4.27
N ALA A 70 2.15 0.04 4.94
CA ALA A 70 2.66 -0.03 6.31
C ALA A 70 4.20 0.03 6.36
N ARG A 71 4.86 0.09 5.21
CA ARG A 71 6.31 0.24 5.10
C ARG A 71 6.72 1.66 5.49
N VAL A 72 7.85 1.80 6.20
CA VAL A 72 8.52 3.08 6.33
C VAL A 72 9.31 3.28 5.04
N MET A 73 8.90 4.24 4.22
CA MET A 73 9.51 4.46 2.91
C MET A 73 10.85 5.16 3.00
N SER A 74 11.83 4.67 2.25
CA SER A 74 13.14 5.29 2.07
C SER A 74 13.27 5.84 0.66
N GLU A 75 14.35 6.58 0.39
CA GLU A 75 14.65 7.06 -0.97
C GLU A 75 14.73 5.90 -1.96
N ALA A 76 15.29 4.76 -1.56
CA ALA A 76 15.39 3.58 -2.41
C ALA A 76 14.02 3.01 -2.78
N ASP A 77 13.06 3.06 -1.86
CA ASP A 77 11.68 2.63 -2.14
C ASP A 77 11.03 3.50 -3.20
N TYR A 78 11.17 4.82 -3.09
CA TYR A 78 10.63 5.74 -4.11
C TYR A 78 11.31 5.57 -5.45
N GLU A 79 12.63 5.40 -5.44
CA GLU A 79 13.41 5.17 -6.67
C GLU A 79 13.01 3.86 -7.35
N PHE A 80 12.80 2.81 -6.57
CA PHE A 80 12.30 1.53 -7.08
C PHE A 80 10.96 1.72 -7.83
N LEU A 81 9.99 2.39 -7.20
CA LEU A 81 8.70 2.64 -7.82
C LEU A 81 8.83 3.45 -9.11
N MET A 82 9.66 4.49 -9.10
CA MET A 82 9.90 5.32 -10.27
C MET A 82 10.53 4.52 -11.40
N ASN A 83 11.55 3.71 -11.11
CA ASN A 83 12.24 2.86 -12.09
C ASN A 83 11.29 1.84 -12.72
N GLU A 84 10.31 1.36 -11.97
CA GLU A 84 9.30 0.41 -12.44
C GLU A 84 8.09 1.09 -13.11
N GLY A 85 8.11 2.41 -13.23
CA GLY A 85 7.03 3.16 -13.88
C GLY A 85 5.74 3.20 -13.06
N ILE A 86 5.84 3.07 -11.73
CA ILE A 86 4.69 3.12 -10.82
C ILE A 86 4.60 4.53 -10.25
N ASN A 87 3.67 5.33 -10.80
CA ASN A 87 3.51 6.74 -10.46
C ASN A 87 2.09 7.04 -9.97
N PRO A 88 1.77 6.72 -8.70
CA PRO A 88 0.48 7.09 -8.15
C PRO A 88 0.41 8.60 -7.90
N ASP A 89 -0.80 9.12 -7.77
CA ASP A 89 -1.01 10.53 -7.44
C ASP A 89 -0.55 10.85 -6.01
N LYS A 90 -0.60 9.87 -5.10
CA LYS A 90 -0.19 10.05 -3.71
C LYS A 90 0.33 8.74 -3.12
N ILE A 91 1.31 8.85 -2.24
CA ILE A 91 1.83 7.73 -1.43
C ILE A 91 1.69 8.10 0.04
N ILE A 92 1.05 7.22 0.81
CA ILE A 92 0.97 7.31 2.27
C ILE A 92 1.74 6.12 2.84
N SER A 93 2.62 6.39 3.78
CA SER A 93 3.48 5.38 4.40
C SER A 93 3.45 5.48 5.91
N ARG A 94 4.04 4.47 6.56
CA ARG A 94 4.21 4.48 8.01
C ARG A 94 5.24 5.54 8.40
N PRO A 95 4.92 6.43 9.37
CA PRO A 95 5.94 7.33 9.92
C PRO A 95 7.04 6.55 10.64
N LEU A 96 8.27 7.04 10.56
CA LEU A 96 9.38 6.43 11.28
C LEU A 96 9.06 6.37 12.77
N GLY A 97 9.31 5.20 13.38
CA GLY A 97 9.05 4.99 14.81
C GLY A 97 7.61 4.61 15.16
N ASN A 98 6.68 4.65 14.21
CA ASN A 98 5.31 4.23 14.44
C ASN A 98 5.23 2.70 14.51
N THR A 99 4.57 2.17 15.55
CA THR A 99 4.43 0.73 15.79
C THR A 99 2.98 0.25 15.82
N GLU A 100 2.03 1.09 15.39
CA GLU A 100 0.61 0.69 15.35
C GLU A 100 0.41 -0.51 14.41
N PRO A 101 -0.55 -1.41 14.70
CA PRO A 101 -0.92 -2.46 13.75
C PRO A 101 -1.32 -1.87 12.39
N ASP A 102 -0.99 -2.59 11.32
CA ASP A 102 -1.17 -2.09 9.94
C ASP A 102 -2.58 -1.60 9.67
N GLY A 103 -3.60 -2.36 10.05
CA GLY A 103 -5.00 -1.98 9.80
C GLY A 103 -5.41 -0.73 10.57
N GLN A 104 -4.97 -0.60 11.81
CA GLN A 104 -5.25 0.58 12.63
C GLN A 104 -4.58 1.83 12.04
N LEU A 105 -3.32 1.70 11.65
CA LEU A 105 -2.56 2.80 11.04
C LEU A 105 -3.20 3.27 9.75
N LYS A 106 -3.45 2.34 8.83
CA LYS A 106 -4.02 2.67 7.53
C LYS A 106 -5.42 3.28 7.64
N ALA A 107 -6.27 2.72 8.51
CA ALA A 107 -7.61 3.25 8.74
C ALA A 107 -7.56 4.70 9.27
N LYS A 108 -6.68 4.97 10.21
CA LYS A 108 -6.50 6.30 10.79
C LYS A 108 -6.00 7.32 9.74
N GLN A 109 -5.00 6.93 8.95
CA GLN A 109 -4.44 7.79 7.91
C GLN A 109 -5.46 8.09 6.80
N LEU A 110 -6.16 7.07 6.32
CA LEU A 110 -7.14 7.22 5.26
C LEU A 110 -8.39 7.97 5.72
N LYS A 111 -8.86 7.71 6.93
CA LYS A 111 -9.99 8.45 7.51
C LYS A 111 -9.70 9.95 7.58
N SER A 112 -8.50 10.31 8.03
CA SER A 112 -8.08 11.70 8.11
C SER A 112 -8.01 12.35 6.72
N LEU A 113 -7.38 11.67 5.76
CA LEU A 113 -7.26 12.18 4.39
C LEU A 113 -8.62 12.36 3.73
N PHE A 114 -9.50 11.36 3.84
CA PHE A 114 -10.78 11.36 3.14
C PHE A 114 -11.85 12.24 3.79
N ASN A 115 -11.53 12.84 4.92
CA ASN A 115 -12.34 13.90 5.50
C ASN A 115 -12.14 15.23 4.78
N LEU A 116 -11.09 15.36 3.96
CA LEU A 116 -10.86 16.55 3.16
C LEU A 116 -11.92 16.70 2.06
N LYS A 117 -12.31 17.94 1.80
CA LYS A 117 -13.41 18.27 0.88
C LYS A 117 -13.27 17.65 -0.49
N GLN A 118 -12.05 17.65 -1.05
CA GLN A 118 -11.80 17.13 -2.41
C GLN A 118 -11.94 15.62 -2.54
N PHE A 119 -11.89 14.87 -1.43
CA PHE A 119 -11.98 13.40 -1.44
C PHE A 119 -13.28 12.87 -0.83
N LYS A 120 -13.99 13.69 -0.06
CA LYS A 120 -15.07 13.23 0.83
C LYS A 120 -16.18 12.49 0.11
N LYS A 121 -16.57 12.95 -1.08
CA LYS A 121 -17.67 12.36 -1.86
C LYS A 121 -17.24 11.29 -2.86
N ALA A 122 -15.93 11.09 -3.05
CA ALA A 122 -15.42 10.10 -3.99
C ALA A 122 -15.69 8.68 -3.50
N THR A 123 -15.92 7.76 -4.42
CA THR A 123 -15.93 6.34 -4.11
C THR A 123 -14.50 5.87 -3.89
N LYS A 124 -14.29 4.92 -2.97
CA LYS A 124 -12.96 4.48 -2.57
C LYS A 124 -12.90 2.97 -2.56
N ILE A 125 -11.86 2.42 -3.18
CA ILE A 125 -11.58 0.99 -3.15
C ILE A 125 -10.12 0.77 -2.78
N MET A 126 -9.88 -0.19 -1.87
CA MET A 126 -8.55 -0.59 -1.42
C MET A 126 -8.24 -2.02 -1.84
N PHE A 127 -7.10 -2.19 -2.47
CA PHE A 127 -6.54 -3.50 -2.80
C PHE A 127 -5.47 -3.82 -1.75
N ASP A 128 -5.73 -4.84 -0.93
CA ASP A 128 -4.84 -5.22 0.16
C ASP A 128 -4.94 -6.72 0.42
N ASP A 129 -3.80 -7.40 0.55
CA ASP A 129 -3.74 -8.84 0.78
C ASP A 129 -4.03 -9.24 2.24
N ALA A 130 -3.93 -8.31 3.18
CA ALA A 130 -4.12 -8.58 4.59
C ALA A 130 -5.60 -8.47 5.01
N ALA A 131 -6.17 -9.55 5.52
CA ALA A 131 -7.57 -9.59 5.95
C ALA A 131 -7.85 -8.60 7.09
N SER A 132 -6.92 -8.43 8.02
CA SER A 132 -7.05 -7.48 9.13
C SER A 132 -7.14 -6.04 8.64
N VAL A 133 -6.38 -5.69 7.61
CA VAL A 133 -6.42 -4.36 6.99
C VAL A 133 -7.76 -4.15 6.28
N ARG A 134 -8.18 -5.12 5.46
CA ARG A 134 -9.48 -5.03 4.78
C ARG A 134 -10.63 -4.85 5.76
N SER A 135 -10.61 -5.60 6.87
CA SER A 135 -11.63 -5.49 7.91
C SER A 135 -11.66 -4.08 8.53
N ALA A 136 -10.49 -3.54 8.87
CA ALA A 136 -10.38 -2.21 9.46
C ALA A 136 -10.90 -1.12 8.51
N LEU A 137 -10.59 -1.22 7.22
CA LEU A 137 -11.00 -0.23 6.22
C LEU A 137 -12.49 -0.29 5.91
N ARG A 138 -13.08 -1.48 5.88
CA ARG A 138 -14.52 -1.60 5.70
C ARG A 138 -15.30 -0.89 6.80
N LYS A 139 -14.78 -0.90 8.03
CA LYS A 139 -15.41 -0.20 9.18
C LYS A 139 -15.48 1.31 8.99
N ILE A 140 -14.63 1.89 8.16
CA ILE A 140 -14.66 3.32 7.87
C ILE A 140 -15.24 3.64 6.48
N GLY A 141 -15.93 2.67 5.87
CA GLY A 141 -16.67 2.88 4.62
C GLY A 141 -15.87 2.75 3.34
N ILE A 142 -14.67 2.16 3.39
CA ILE A 142 -13.86 1.92 2.20
C ILE A 142 -14.14 0.51 1.69
N ALA A 143 -14.50 0.38 0.41
CA ALA A 143 -14.62 -0.92 -0.23
C ALA A 143 -13.23 -1.57 -0.33
N THR A 144 -13.16 -2.88 -0.10
CA THR A 144 -11.90 -3.61 -0.11
C THR A 144 -11.98 -4.85 -0.99
N ILE A 145 -10.86 -5.21 -1.57
CA ILE A 145 -10.74 -6.41 -2.37
C ILE A 145 -9.36 -7.04 -2.19
N HIS A 146 -9.33 -8.38 -2.11
CA HIS A 146 -8.07 -9.12 -2.10
C HIS A 146 -7.47 -9.08 -3.52
N PRO A 147 -6.15 -8.87 -3.69
CA PRO A 147 -5.50 -8.80 -5.01
C PRO A 147 -5.80 -10.00 -5.91
N SER A 148 -5.94 -11.20 -5.36
CA SER A 148 -6.24 -12.40 -6.13
C SER A 148 -7.61 -12.40 -6.80
N LYS A 149 -8.51 -11.49 -6.40
CA LYS A 149 -9.85 -11.36 -6.97
C LYS A 149 -9.91 -10.40 -8.17
N VAL A 150 -8.84 -9.70 -8.44
CA VAL A 150 -8.75 -8.77 -9.58
C VAL A 150 -8.33 -9.56 -10.81
N LYS A 151 -9.07 -9.41 -11.89
CA LYS A 151 -8.79 -10.08 -13.16
C LYS A 151 -8.10 -9.15 -14.14
#